data_debbf8a24a8deef883e9d2a37e402db6
#
_entry.id   debbf8a24a8deef883e9d2a37e402db6
#
_cell.length_a   1.000
_cell.length_b   1.000
_cell.length_c   1.000
_cell.angle_alpha   90.00
_cell.angle_beta   90.00
_cell.angle_gamma   90.00
#
_symmetry.space_group_name_H-M   'P 1'
#
loop_
_entity.id
_entity.type
_entity.pdbx_description
1 polymer ?
#
loop_
_entity_poly.entity_id
_entity_poly.type
_entity_poly.pdbx_seq_one_letter_code
_entity_poly.pdbx_strand_id
1 'polypeptide(L)'
;MTDLNFPVVDYHVHLSKDLGIEEAVALADRRGMEFGIVQHPGAAYDLETDADLRRYVAHLRTYPVYVGLQPTHLGWAAHFGEEARAQLDYVLMDADTLPWEGDYFLLWLHDNFIEDMDVFVERYMDHIVAILSEEPIDIFARPTFLPINFARHYEEIWTEARMRRIIDLAVERGIALEIAENVRVPSVEFVRMAKEAGATFTFGTNGRNPNAGNFHYCCAVAAEVGLTGEDMLRLPRSLG
;
A
#
# COMPACT_ATOMS: atom_id res chain seq x y z
N MET A 1 -18.86 -11.28 6.89
CA MET A 1 -18.02 -10.96 5.73
C MET A 1 -18.86 -11.22 4.50
N THR A 2 -18.91 -10.30 3.55
CA THR A 2 -19.46 -10.53 2.21
C THR A 2 -18.60 -11.64 1.60
N ASP A 3 -19.21 -12.76 1.16
CA ASP A 3 -18.47 -13.87 0.55
C ASP A 3 -17.87 -13.38 -0.76
N LEU A 4 -16.57 -13.04 -0.73
CA LEU A 4 -15.79 -12.80 -1.93
C LEU A 4 -15.49 -14.15 -2.58
N ASN A 5 -15.71 -14.25 -3.89
CA ASN A 5 -15.53 -15.50 -4.66
C ASN A 5 -14.05 -15.77 -5.01
N PHE A 6 -13.11 -15.15 -4.29
CA PHE A 6 -11.66 -15.28 -4.52
C PHE A 6 -10.88 -15.26 -3.21
N PRO A 7 -9.69 -15.87 -3.18
CA PRO A 7 -8.79 -15.79 -2.03
C PRO A 7 -8.41 -14.34 -1.71
N VAL A 8 -8.43 -13.99 -0.42
CA VAL A 8 -8.14 -12.63 0.05
C VAL A 8 -6.77 -12.63 0.70
N VAL A 9 -5.97 -11.63 0.34
CA VAL A 9 -4.68 -11.34 0.97
C VAL A 9 -4.70 -9.90 1.49
N ASP A 10 -4.32 -9.71 2.76
CA ASP A 10 -4.00 -8.39 3.30
C ASP A 10 -2.51 -8.12 3.07
N TYR A 11 -2.18 -7.35 2.03
CA TYR A 11 -0.79 -7.03 1.71
C TYR A 11 -0.19 -5.89 2.54
N HIS A 12 -0.93 -5.35 3.52
CA HIS A 12 -0.49 -4.20 4.29
C HIS A 12 -0.64 -4.42 5.80
N VAL A 13 0.15 -5.37 6.32
CA VAL A 13 0.18 -5.70 7.75
C VAL A 13 1.57 -5.43 8.31
N HIS A 14 1.63 -4.73 9.44
CA HIS A 14 2.86 -4.47 10.19
C HIS A 14 2.88 -5.27 11.48
N LEU A 15 4.03 -5.83 11.80
CA LEU A 15 4.26 -6.38 13.12
C LEU A 15 4.45 -5.24 14.13
N SER A 16 3.94 -5.45 15.33
CA SER A 16 3.99 -4.48 16.42
C SER A 16 4.00 -5.19 17.77
N LYS A 17 4.04 -4.42 18.87
CA LYS A 17 3.85 -4.97 20.23
C LYS A 17 2.47 -5.60 20.44
N ASP A 18 1.47 -5.19 19.64
CA ASP A 18 0.08 -5.63 19.76
C ASP A 18 -0.30 -6.68 18.67
N LEU A 19 0.66 -7.05 17.81
CA LEU A 19 0.51 -8.07 16.76
C LEU A 19 1.88 -8.67 16.43
N GLY A 20 2.29 -9.71 17.14
CA GLY A 20 3.48 -10.49 16.82
C GLY A 20 3.27 -11.39 15.61
N ILE A 21 4.34 -11.98 15.06
CA ILE A 21 4.25 -12.79 13.84
C ILE A 21 3.40 -14.06 14.05
N GLU A 22 3.54 -14.75 15.16
CA GLU A 22 2.74 -15.94 15.47
C GLU A 22 1.26 -15.59 15.61
N GLU A 23 0.96 -14.44 16.22
CA GLU A 23 -0.41 -13.96 16.36
C GLU A 23 -0.99 -13.52 15.01
N ALA A 24 -0.19 -12.88 14.14
CA ALA A 24 -0.60 -12.51 12.79
C ALA A 24 -0.94 -13.74 11.95
N VAL A 25 -0.10 -14.79 11.98
CA VAL A 25 -0.39 -16.08 11.30
C VAL A 25 -1.67 -16.71 11.83
N ALA A 26 -1.80 -16.82 13.15
CA ALA A 26 -3.00 -17.38 13.75
C ALA A 26 -4.27 -16.55 13.45
N LEU A 27 -4.12 -15.24 13.27
CA LEU A 27 -5.22 -14.35 12.89
C LEU A 27 -5.62 -14.56 11.44
N ALA A 28 -4.66 -14.66 10.53
CA ALA A 28 -4.89 -14.96 9.11
C ALA A 28 -5.63 -16.30 8.93
N ASP A 29 -5.17 -17.36 9.61
CA ASP A 29 -5.81 -18.68 9.62
C ASP A 29 -7.25 -18.62 10.10
N ARG A 30 -7.51 -17.93 11.23
CA ARG A 30 -8.88 -17.77 11.77
C ARG A 30 -9.80 -17.03 10.83
N ARG A 31 -9.26 -16.16 9.98
CA ARG A 31 -10.03 -15.37 9.01
C ARG A 31 -10.14 -16.03 7.64
N GLY A 32 -9.42 -17.13 7.41
CA GLY A 32 -9.38 -17.85 6.14
C GLY A 32 -8.75 -17.00 5.02
N MET A 33 -7.69 -16.26 5.34
CA MET A 33 -6.97 -15.40 4.42
C MET A 33 -5.45 -15.51 4.61
N GLU A 34 -4.70 -14.80 3.79
CA GLU A 34 -3.24 -14.71 3.89
C GLU A 34 -2.83 -13.27 4.24
N PHE A 35 -1.66 -13.14 4.89
CA PHE A 35 -1.08 -11.83 5.18
C PHE A 35 0.24 -11.62 4.44
N GLY A 36 0.42 -10.40 3.94
CA GLY A 36 1.69 -9.84 3.55
C GLY A 36 2.21 -8.93 4.66
N ILE A 37 3.39 -9.26 5.18
CA ILE A 37 4.02 -8.48 6.25
C ILE A 37 4.97 -7.48 5.61
N VAL A 38 4.78 -6.21 5.92
CA VAL A 38 5.66 -5.13 5.47
C VAL A 38 6.37 -4.46 6.65
N GLN A 39 7.56 -3.95 6.40
CA GLN A 39 8.32 -3.12 7.32
C GLN A 39 8.90 -1.93 6.58
N HIS A 40 9.03 -0.81 7.28
CA HIS A 40 9.73 0.35 6.73
C HIS A 40 11.24 0.15 6.79
N PRO A 41 11.99 0.51 5.74
CA PRO A 41 13.44 0.60 5.84
C PRO A 41 13.85 1.79 6.73
N GLY A 42 14.99 1.67 7.39
CA GLY A 42 15.60 2.73 8.19
C GLY A 42 16.05 2.28 9.58
N ALA A 43 16.88 3.13 10.23
CA ALA A 43 17.48 2.86 11.53
C ALA A 43 16.46 2.57 12.64
N ALA A 44 15.31 3.24 12.60
CA ALA A 44 14.24 3.05 13.58
C ALA A 44 13.64 1.63 13.57
N TYR A 45 13.91 0.87 12.51
CA TYR A 45 13.36 -0.46 12.29
C TYR A 45 14.45 -1.55 12.14
N ASP A 46 15.71 -1.21 12.43
CA ASP A 46 16.86 -2.09 12.25
C ASP A 46 16.96 -2.69 10.83
N LEU A 47 16.62 -1.89 9.80
CA LEU A 47 16.50 -2.31 8.40
C LEU A 47 17.18 -1.29 7.46
N GLU A 48 18.51 -1.18 7.53
CA GLU A 48 19.28 -0.19 6.78
C GLU A 48 20.20 -0.79 5.72
N THR A 49 20.64 -2.04 5.92
CA THR A 49 21.64 -2.69 5.07
C THR A 49 21.10 -3.94 4.39
N ASP A 50 21.79 -4.40 3.36
CA ASP A 50 21.52 -5.70 2.73
C ASP A 50 21.49 -6.86 3.73
N ALA A 51 22.37 -6.83 4.73
CA ALA A 51 22.40 -7.87 5.76
C ALA A 51 21.15 -7.84 6.64
N ASP A 52 20.64 -6.65 6.93
CA ASP A 52 19.39 -6.48 7.69
C ASP A 52 18.20 -6.97 6.87
N LEU A 53 18.14 -6.59 5.60
CA LEU A 53 17.07 -7.03 4.70
C LEU A 53 17.05 -8.55 4.56
N ARG A 54 18.20 -9.17 4.34
CA ARG A 54 18.30 -10.65 4.29
C ARG A 54 17.88 -11.31 5.59
N ARG A 55 18.24 -10.75 6.73
CA ARG A 55 17.84 -11.25 8.06
C ARG A 55 16.32 -11.13 8.27
N TYR A 56 15.73 -9.99 7.88
CA TYR A 56 14.29 -9.76 7.91
C TYR A 56 13.55 -10.80 7.04
N VAL A 57 13.96 -10.94 5.78
CA VAL A 57 13.37 -11.93 4.88
C VAL A 57 13.53 -13.35 5.40
N ALA A 58 14.73 -13.74 5.82
CA ALA A 58 14.99 -15.10 6.33
C ALA A 58 14.14 -15.43 7.55
N HIS A 59 13.92 -14.46 8.43
CA HIS A 59 13.03 -14.63 9.59
C HIS A 59 11.58 -14.87 9.14
N LEU A 60 11.02 -14.02 8.29
CA LEU A 60 9.61 -14.12 7.88
C LEU A 60 9.33 -15.32 6.98
N ARG A 61 10.32 -15.80 6.22
CA ARG A 61 10.20 -17.03 5.40
C ARG A 61 9.97 -18.30 6.21
N THR A 62 10.19 -18.27 7.53
CA THR A 62 9.84 -19.39 8.43
C THR A 62 8.34 -19.47 8.72
N TYR A 63 7.55 -18.50 8.26
CA TYR A 63 6.11 -18.40 8.46
C TYR A 63 5.34 -18.37 7.12
N PRO A 64 4.08 -18.79 7.08
CA PRO A 64 3.27 -18.80 5.87
C PRO A 64 2.71 -17.40 5.51
N VAL A 65 3.60 -16.42 5.32
CA VAL A 65 3.27 -15.04 4.96
C VAL A 65 4.00 -14.60 3.69
N TYR A 66 3.50 -13.58 3.02
CA TYR A 66 4.26 -12.85 2.01
C TYR A 66 5.18 -11.84 2.70
N VAL A 67 6.38 -11.66 2.16
CA VAL A 67 7.39 -10.77 2.73
C VAL A 67 7.53 -9.53 1.87
N GLY A 68 7.06 -8.41 2.37
CA GLY A 68 7.10 -7.12 1.69
C GLY A 68 8.01 -6.10 2.35
N LEU A 69 8.27 -5.01 1.64
CA LEU A 69 8.93 -3.80 2.15
C LEU A 69 8.02 -2.59 1.87
N GLN A 70 7.96 -1.64 2.80
CA GLN A 70 7.24 -0.37 2.60
C GLN A 70 8.20 0.81 2.73
N PRO A 71 8.92 1.17 1.66
CA PRO A 71 9.68 2.41 1.63
C PRO A 71 8.75 3.63 1.70
N THR A 72 9.28 4.73 2.24
CA THR A 72 8.55 5.98 2.42
C THR A 72 9.18 7.16 1.66
N HIS A 73 10.35 6.96 1.05
CA HIS A 73 11.10 8.01 0.37
C HIS A 73 11.50 7.58 -1.03
N LEU A 74 11.54 8.54 -1.95
CA LEU A 74 12.07 8.33 -3.30
C LEU A 74 13.54 7.90 -3.26
N GLY A 75 13.94 7.07 -4.22
CA GLY A 75 15.30 6.57 -4.32
C GLY A 75 15.67 5.49 -3.31
N TRP A 76 14.70 4.93 -2.58
CA TRP A 76 14.90 3.88 -1.57
C TRP A 76 15.71 2.68 -2.09
N ALA A 77 15.52 2.36 -3.38
CA ALA A 77 16.16 1.19 -3.98
C ALA A 77 17.69 1.28 -4.03
N ALA A 78 18.26 2.49 -3.96
CA ALA A 78 19.70 2.69 -3.91
C ALA A 78 20.35 2.28 -2.58
N HIS A 79 19.54 2.11 -1.53
CA HIS A 79 20.04 1.68 -0.20
C HIS A 79 20.26 0.18 -0.08
N PHE A 80 19.70 -0.62 -1.02
CA PHE A 80 19.80 -2.07 -0.99
C PHE A 80 20.28 -2.61 -2.34
N GLY A 81 21.20 -3.57 -2.31
CA GLY A 81 21.64 -4.28 -3.50
C GLY A 81 20.50 -5.06 -4.16
N GLU A 82 20.56 -5.21 -5.48
CA GLU A 82 19.54 -5.92 -6.26
C GLU A 82 19.28 -7.33 -5.76
N GLU A 83 20.34 -8.10 -5.42
CA GLU A 83 20.23 -9.46 -4.90
C GLU A 83 19.49 -9.53 -3.54
N ALA A 84 19.60 -8.49 -2.71
CA ALA A 84 18.89 -8.46 -1.44
C ALA A 84 17.41 -8.10 -1.67
N ARG A 85 17.13 -7.14 -2.54
CA ARG A 85 15.76 -6.75 -2.92
C ARG A 85 14.99 -7.86 -3.62
N ALA A 86 15.66 -8.63 -4.47
CA ALA A 86 15.06 -9.77 -5.17
C ALA A 86 14.56 -10.91 -4.25
N GLN A 87 14.88 -10.87 -2.96
CA GLN A 87 14.36 -11.82 -1.99
C GLN A 87 12.98 -11.43 -1.42
N LEU A 88 12.53 -10.21 -1.65
CA LEU A 88 11.19 -9.77 -1.30
C LEU A 88 10.15 -10.41 -2.25
N ASP A 89 8.92 -10.61 -1.75
CA ASP A 89 7.81 -11.01 -2.60
C ASP A 89 7.20 -9.80 -3.30
N TYR A 90 7.23 -8.61 -2.64
CA TYR A 90 6.69 -7.37 -3.18
C TYR A 90 7.25 -6.14 -2.43
N VAL A 91 7.09 -5.01 -3.08
CA VAL A 91 7.33 -3.69 -2.49
C VAL A 91 6.04 -2.88 -2.59
N LEU A 92 5.59 -2.38 -1.44
CA LEU A 92 4.42 -1.52 -1.32
C LEU A 92 4.89 -0.11 -0.93
N MET A 93 4.44 0.92 -1.65
CA MET A 93 4.78 2.31 -1.32
C MET A 93 3.54 3.18 -1.39
N ASP A 94 3.45 4.15 -0.52
CA ASP A 94 2.46 5.23 -0.54
C ASP A 94 3.12 6.59 -0.78
N ALA A 95 2.30 7.62 -1.00
CA ALA A 95 2.76 8.99 -1.18
C ALA A 95 2.59 9.87 0.07
N ASP A 96 2.41 9.26 1.23
CA ASP A 96 2.03 9.97 2.45
C ASP A 96 3.19 10.72 3.12
N THR A 97 4.43 10.44 2.70
CA THR A 97 5.64 11.17 3.10
C THR A 97 6.03 12.14 1.98
N LEU A 98 5.33 13.26 1.92
CA LEU A 98 5.49 14.25 0.85
C LEU A 98 6.71 15.14 1.08
N PRO A 99 7.68 15.24 0.14
CA PRO A 99 8.75 16.22 0.22
C PRO A 99 8.20 17.65 0.27
N TRP A 100 8.59 18.43 1.30
CA TRP A 100 8.05 19.76 1.56
C TRP A 100 9.08 20.69 2.18
N GLU A 101 9.45 21.77 1.45
CA GLU A 101 10.31 22.87 1.95
C GLU A 101 11.65 22.44 2.60
N GLY A 102 12.26 21.37 2.07
CA GLY A 102 13.54 20.84 2.58
C GLY A 102 13.39 19.81 3.70
N ASP A 103 12.17 19.46 4.04
CA ASP A 103 11.78 18.42 5.00
C ASP A 103 10.66 17.56 4.40
N TYR A 104 9.87 16.91 5.23
CA TYR A 104 8.74 16.09 4.83
C TYR A 104 7.45 16.52 5.52
N PHE A 105 6.38 16.63 4.73
CA PHE A 105 5.02 16.73 5.23
C PHE A 105 4.42 15.32 5.31
N LEU A 106 4.06 14.91 6.53
CA LEU A 106 3.48 13.59 6.80
C LEU A 106 1.96 13.71 6.79
N LEU A 107 1.31 13.14 5.77
CA LEU A 107 -0.13 13.31 5.53
C LEU A 107 -1.01 12.76 6.66
N TRP A 108 -0.51 11.77 7.41
CA TRP A 108 -1.26 11.14 8.52
C TRP A 108 -1.15 11.89 9.85
N LEU A 109 -0.28 12.90 9.96
CA LEU A 109 -0.15 13.69 11.19
C LEU A 109 -1.20 14.81 11.22
N HIS A 110 -2.02 14.81 12.25
CA HIS A 110 -3.10 15.78 12.39
C HIS A 110 -2.64 17.20 12.72
N ASP A 111 -1.42 17.35 13.25
CA ASP A 111 -0.83 18.65 13.59
C ASP A 111 -0.11 19.29 12.39
N ASN A 112 0.08 18.56 11.30
CA ASN A 112 0.65 19.09 10.07
C ASN A 112 -0.45 19.83 9.29
N PHE A 113 -0.17 21.05 8.89
CA PHE A 113 -1.14 21.91 8.21
C PHE A 113 -0.51 22.63 7.01
N ILE A 114 -1.15 22.53 5.86
CA ILE A 114 -0.86 23.31 4.65
C ILE A 114 -2.07 24.20 4.40
N GLU A 115 -1.86 25.51 4.22
CA GLU A 115 -2.95 26.45 4.00
C GLU A 115 -3.41 26.44 2.55
N ASP A 116 -2.47 26.37 1.61
CA ASP A 116 -2.74 26.47 0.18
C ASP A 116 -3.00 25.08 -0.42
N MET A 117 -4.27 24.83 -0.71
CA MET A 117 -4.72 23.56 -1.28
C MET A 117 -4.19 23.32 -2.69
N ASP A 118 -4.10 24.38 -3.51
CA ASP A 118 -3.66 24.23 -4.90
C ASP A 118 -2.18 23.87 -4.96
N VAL A 119 -1.35 24.53 -4.13
CA VAL A 119 0.08 24.19 -3.99
C VAL A 119 0.26 22.79 -3.46
N PHE A 120 -0.56 22.39 -2.46
CA PHE A 120 -0.52 21.01 -1.96
C PHE A 120 -0.82 20.00 -3.07
N VAL A 121 -1.91 20.19 -3.78
CA VAL A 121 -2.38 19.26 -4.82
C VAL A 121 -1.36 19.13 -5.95
N GLU A 122 -0.76 20.24 -6.40
CA GLU A 122 0.28 20.22 -7.42
C GLU A 122 1.49 19.38 -6.98
N ARG A 123 2.07 19.69 -5.83
CA ARG A 123 3.23 18.95 -5.30
C ARG A 123 2.92 17.48 -4.99
N TYR A 124 1.72 17.21 -4.48
CA TYR A 124 1.30 15.85 -4.18
C TYR A 124 1.13 15.01 -5.44
N MET A 125 0.53 15.57 -6.49
CA MET A 125 0.44 14.90 -7.80
C MET A 125 1.81 14.66 -8.42
N ASP A 126 2.74 15.61 -8.34
CA ASP A 126 4.11 15.43 -8.82
C ASP A 126 4.82 14.31 -8.06
N HIS A 127 4.64 14.23 -6.74
CA HIS A 127 5.20 13.17 -5.91
C HIS A 127 4.61 11.79 -6.25
N ILE A 128 3.29 11.68 -6.42
CA ILE A 128 2.63 10.45 -6.87
C ILE A 128 3.17 10.01 -8.24
N VAL A 129 3.30 10.94 -9.17
CA VAL A 129 3.84 10.66 -10.51
C VAL A 129 5.29 10.18 -10.43
N ALA A 130 6.13 10.80 -9.60
CA ALA A 130 7.51 10.36 -9.40
C ALA A 130 7.57 8.92 -8.85
N ILE A 131 6.77 8.61 -7.82
CA ILE A 131 6.68 7.24 -7.27
C ILE A 131 6.30 6.25 -8.37
N LEU A 132 5.18 6.49 -9.06
CA LEU A 132 4.65 5.56 -10.05
C LEU A 132 5.55 5.42 -11.29
N SER A 133 6.31 6.46 -11.66
CA SER A 133 7.16 6.44 -12.84
C SER A 133 8.56 5.91 -12.59
N GLU A 134 9.13 6.15 -11.41
CA GLU A 134 10.55 5.97 -11.15
C GLU A 134 10.85 4.84 -10.16
N GLU A 135 9.97 4.61 -9.16
CA GLU A 135 10.26 3.66 -8.12
C GLU A 135 9.93 2.22 -8.52
N PRO A 136 10.78 1.24 -8.15
CA PRO A 136 10.51 -0.17 -8.37
C PRO A 136 9.57 -0.72 -7.28
N ILE A 137 8.27 -0.55 -7.48
CA ILE A 137 7.21 -0.99 -6.57
C ILE A 137 6.21 -1.90 -7.28
N ASP A 138 5.57 -2.77 -6.53
CA ASP A 138 4.53 -3.70 -6.99
C ASP A 138 3.13 -3.20 -6.63
N ILE A 139 3.01 -2.47 -5.51
CA ILE A 139 1.74 -1.98 -4.99
C ILE A 139 1.86 -0.50 -4.64
N PHE A 140 0.96 0.32 -5.18
CA PHE A 140 0.77 1.70 -4.76
C PHE A 140 -0.34 1.77 -3.73
N ALA A 141 0.04 2.03 -2.48
CA ALA A 141 -0.88 2.05 -1.35
C ALA A 141 -1.63 3.38 -1.23
N ARG A 142 -2.87 3.32 -0.79
CA ARG A 142 -3.70 4.49 -0.46
C ARG A 142 -3.74 5.56 -1.55
N PRO A 143 -4.00 5.22 -2.83
CA PRO A 143 -3.73 6.07 -3.99
C PRO A 143 -4.41 7.43 -4.00
N THR A 144 -5.41 7.67 -3.17
CA THR A 144 -6.14 8.95 -3.08
C THR A 144 -6.28 9.46 -1.64
N PHE A 145 -5.35 9.08 -0.77
CA PHE A 145 -5.36 9.55 0.61
C PHE A 145 -5.14 11.06 0.68
N LEU A 146 -5.79 11.72 1.63
CA LEU A 146 -5.66 13.16 1.88
C LEU A 146 -5.44 13.43 3.36
N PRO A 147 -4.65 14.44 3.72
CA PRO A 147 -4.54 14.90 5.10
C PRO A 147 -5.91 15.43 5.60
N ILE A 148 -6.10 15.38 6.90
CA ILE A 148 -7.40 15.65 7.55
C ILE A 148 -8.00 17.01 7.18
N ASN A 149 -7.17 18.04 6.98
CA ASN A 149 -7.62 19.38 6.63
C ASN A 149 -8.19 19.47 5.21
N PHE A 150 -7.82 18.56 4.30
CA PHE A 150 -8.32 18.50 2.93
C PHE A 150 -9.32 17.37 2.68
N ALA A 151 -9.53 16.48 3.64
CA ALA A 151 -10.41 15.31 3.45
C ALA A 151 -11.84 15.68 2.99
N ARG A 152 -12.37 16.84 3.43
CA ARG A 152 -13.70 17.36 3.00
C ARG A 152 -13.74 17.82 1.53
N HIS A 153 -12.59 18.06 0.91
CA HIS A 153 -12.44 18.49 -0.48
C HIS A 153 -12.10 17.32 -1.41
N TYR A 154 -12.36 16.08 -0.98
CA TYR A 154 -11.96 14.88 -1.70
C TYR A 154 -12.37 14.91 -3.18
N GLU A 155 -13.64 15.19 -3.49
CA GLU A 155 -14.14 15.21 -4.87
C GLU A 155 -13.61 16.39 -5.69
N GLU A 156 -13.30 17.52 -5.05
CA GLU A 156 -12.69 18.69 -5.68
C GLU A 156 -11.22 18.41 -6.06
N ILE A 157 -10.49 17.76 -5.17
CA ILE A 157 -9.09 17.40 -5.37
C ILE A 157 -8.98 16.24 -6.35
N TRP A 158 -9.72 15.16 -6.17
CA TRP A 158 -9.64 13.97 -7.01
C TRP A 158 -10.57 14.06 -8.21
N THR A 159 -10.26 15.01 -9.12
CA THR A 159 -10.95 15.13 -10.42
C THR A 159 -10.69 13.88 -11.27
N GLU A 160 -11.58 13.61 -12.22
CA GLU A 160 -11.42 12.52 -13.18
C GLU A 160 -10.05 12.53 -13.87
N ALA A 161 -9.57 13.69 -14.27
CA ALA A 161 -8.27 13.84 -14.93
C ALA A 161 -7.09 13.43 -14.03
N ARG A 162 -7.11 13.79 -12.74
CA ARG A 162 -6.08 13.41 -11.79
C ARG A 162 -6.14 11.91 -11.47
N MET A 163 -7.34 11.37 -11.29
CA MET A 163 -7.54 9.94 -11.07
C MET A 163 -7.04 9.12 -12.27
N ARG A 164 -7.39 9.51 -13.50
CA ARG A 164 -6.89 8.85 -14.72
C ARG A 164 -5.38 8.85 -14.80
N ARG A 165 -4.73 9.97 -14.49
CA ARG A 165 -3.26 10.05 -14.52
C ARG A 165 -2.60 9.01 -13.59
N ILE A 166 -3.13 8.81 -12.39
CA ILE A 166 -2.64 7.79 -11.45
C ILE A 166 -2.89 6.40 -12.02
N ILE A 167 -4.11 6.15 -12.49
CA ILE A 167 -4.54 4.86 -13.03
C ILE A 167 -3.69 4.45 -14.25
N ASP A 168 -3.54 5.36 -15.21
CA ASP A 168 -2.81 5.09 -16.45
C ASP A 168 -1.35 4.73 -16.16
N LEU A 169 -0.68 5.46 -15.25
CA LEU A 169 0.69 5.16 -14.84
C LEU A 169 0.79 3.80 -14.13
N ALA A 170 -0.15 3.50 -13.23
CA ALA A 170 -0.17 2.22 -12.53
C ALA A 170 -0.35 1.06 -13.50
N VAL A 171 -1.28 1.18 -14.46
CA VAL A 171 -1.53 0.16 -15.50
C VAL A 171 -0.33 0.01 -16.42
N GLU A 172 0.26 1.11 -16.90
CA GLU A 172 1.45 1.09 -17.77
C GLU A 172 2.64 0.37 -17.13
N ARG A 173 2.81 0.56 -15.81
CA ARG A 173 3.92 -0.02 -15.04
C ARG A 173 3.58 -1.38 -14.42
N GLY A 174 2.34 -1.84 -14.54
CA GLY A 174 1.88 -3.09 -13.90
C GLY A 174 1.85 -3.02 -12.37
N ILE A 175 1.68 -1.81 -11.81
CA ILE A 175 1.61 -1.57 -10.38
C ILE A 175 0.16 -1.77 -9.91
N ALA A 176 -0.05 -2.61 -8.90
CA ALA A 176 -1.38 -2.81 -8.33
C ALA A 176 -1.80 -1.62 -7.45
N LEU A 177 -3.09 -1.32 -7.42
CA LEU A 177 -3.67 -0.24 -6.63
C LEU A 177 -4.32 -0.81 -5.35
N GLU A 178 -3.90 -0.32 -4.20
CA GLU A 178 -4.48 -0.75 -2.92
C GLU A 178 -5.86 -0.13 -2.69
N ILE A 179 -6.82 -0.96 -2.29
CA ILE A 179 -8.05 -0.53 -1.63
C ILE A 179 -7.80 -0.61 -0.13
N ALA A 180 -7.68 0.57 0.51
CA ALA A 180 -7.25 0.69 1.90
C ALA A 180 -8.42 0.77 2.87
N GLU A 181 -8.53 -0.21 3.75
CA GLU A 181 -9.61 -0.34 4.73
C GLU A 181 -9.60 0.77 5.78
N ASN A 182 -8.44 1.07 6.34
CA ASN A 182 -8.31 1.95 7.51
C ASN A 182 -8.68 3.41 7.23
N VAL A 183 -8.45 3.87 6.01
CA VAL A 183 -8.72 5.24 5.58
C VAL A 183 -9.84 5.34 4.55
N ARG A 184 -10.38 4.22 4.11
CA ARG A 184 -11.49 4.09 3.16
C ARG A 184 -11.25 4.84 1.85
N VAL A 185 -10.12 4.58 1.24
CA VAL A 185 -9.73 5.09 -0.08
C VAL A 185 -9.20 3.93 -0.93
N PRO A 186 -9.19 4.08 -2.25
CA PRO A 186 -9.78 5.15 -3.05
C PRO A 186 -11.32 5.03 -3.14
N SER A 187 -11.99 6.06 -3.65
CA SER A 187 -13.45 6.04 -3.84
C SER A 187 -13.89 4.91 -4.79
N VAL A 188 -15.17 4.53 -4.71
CA VAL A 188 -15.80 3.56 -5.63
C VAL A 188 -15.62 3.98 -7.09
N GLU A 189 -15.75 5.28 -7.38
CA GLU A 189 -15.55 5.83 -8.73
C GLU A 189 -14.14 5.60 -9.24
N PHE A 190 -13.13 5.88 -8.42
CA PHE A 190 -11.72 5.60 -8.78
C PHE A 190 -11.53 4.11 -9.09
N VAL A 191 -12.04 3.21 -8.24
CA VAL A 191 -11.88 1.76 -8.44
C VAL A 191 -12.59 1.30 -9.72
N ARG A 192 -13.77 1.87 -10.03
CA ARG A 192 -14.49 1.58 -11.27
C ARG A 192 -13.68 1.99 -12.49
N MET A 193 -13.17 3.23 -12.50
CA MET A 193 -12.31 3.74 -13.58
C MET A 193 -11.04 2.89 -13.75
N ALA A 194 -10.41 2.52 -12.64
CA ALA A 194 -9.19 1.71 -12.65
C ALA A 194 -9.45 0.29 -13.18
N LYS A 195 -10.56 -0.34 -12.80
CA LYS A 195 -10.97 -1.63 -13.35
C LYS A 195 -11.21 -1.55 -14.85
N GLU A 196 -11.93 -0.53 -15.32
CA GLU A 196 -12.19 -0.31 -16.77
C GLU A 196 -10.89 -0.11 -17.55
N ALA A 197 -9.86 0.47 -16.93
CA ALA A 197 -8.54 0.64 -17.51
C ALA A 197 -7.67 -0.63 -17.43
N GLY A 198 -8.12 -1.70 -16.76
CA GLY A 198 -7.39 -2.95 -16.61
C GLY A 198 -6.37 -2.97 -15.48
N ALA A 199 -6.51 -2.10 -14.48
CA ALA A 199 -5.67 -2.13 -13.29
C ALA A 199 -5.92 -3.40 -12.45
N THR A 200 -4.90 -3.85 -11.73
CA THR A 200 -5.03 -4.86 -10.68
C THR A 200 -5.12 -4.21 -9.30
N PHE A 201 -5.72 -4.93 -8.35
CA PHE A 201 -5.99 -4.41 -7.02
C PHE A 201 -5.41 -5.28 -5.91
N THR A 202 -5.17 -4.65 -4.76
CA THR A 202 -4.90 -5.33 -3.50
C THR A 202 -5.83 -4.79 -2.42
N PHE A 203 -5.97 -5.56 -1.33
CA PHE A 203 -6.56 -5.07 -0.10
C PHE A 203 -5.49 -4.82 0.93
N GLY A 204 -5.65 -3.75 1.72
CA GLY A 204 -4.74 -3.43 2.80
C GLY A 204 -5.44 -2.82 4.01
N THR A 205 -5.14 -3.33 5.20
CA THR A 205 -5.65 -2.74 6.45
C THR A 205 -4.69 -1.74 7.07
N ASN A 206 -3.42 -1.68 6.67
CA ASN A 206 -2.32 -1.07 7.41
C ASN A 206 -2.36 -1.54 8.88
N GLY A 207 -2.64 -2.82 9.05
CA GLY A 207 -2.96 -3.45 10.34
C GLY A 207 -1.74 -3.56 11.25
N ARG A 208 -1.90 -3.15 12.52
CA ARG A 208 -0.86 -3.21 13.56
C ARG A 208 -1.38 -3.85 14.85
N ASN A 209 -2.56 -4.46 14.81
CA ASN A 209 -3.28 -5.02 15.93
C ASN A 209 -4.27 -6.10 15.43
N PRO A 210 -5.04 -6.77 16.29
CA PRO A 210 -6.00 -7.81 15.91
C PRO A 210 -7.11 -7.40 14.93
N ASN A 211 -7.15 -6.13 14.46
CA ASN A 211 -8.05 -5.72 13.38
C ASN A 211 -7.47 -5.95 11.98
N ALA A 212 -6.19 -6.34 11.85
CA ALA A 212 -5.58 -6.70 10.56
C ALA A 212 -6.44 -7.75 9.84
N GLY A 213 -6.67 -7.59 8.54
CA GLY A 213 -7.53 -8.47 7.74
C GLY A 213 -9.03 -8.29 7.97
N ASN A 214 -9.48 -7.22 8.61
CA ASN A 214 -10.91 -6.94 8.83
C ASN A 214 -11.43 -6.01 7.74
N PHE A 215 -11.91 -6.58 6.63
CA PHE A 215 -12.29 -5.86 5.42
C PHE A 215 -13.79 -5.60 5.35
N HIS A 216 -14.22 -4.40 5.69
CA HIS A 216 -15.60 -3.92 5.49
C HIS A 216 -15.70 -3.04 4.25
N TYR A 217 -14.85 -2.00 4.18
CA TYR A 217 -14.80 -1.08 3.05
C TYR A 217 -14.34 -1.78 1.78
N CYS A 218 -13.24 -2.51 1.85
CA CYS A 218 -12.72 -3.26 0.70
C CYS A 218 -13.76 -4.20 0.09
N CYS A 219 -14.46 -4.97 0.93
CA CYS A 219 -15.52 -5.87 0.48
C CYS A 219 -16.72 -5.12 -0.13
N ALA A 220 -17.11 -3.99 0.45
CA ALA A 220 -18.21 -3.18 -0.08
C ALA A 220 -17.87 -2.61 -1.46
N VAL A 221 -16.66 -2.04 -1.62
CA VAL A 221 -16.18 -1.53 -2.91
C VAL A 221 -16.06 -2.65 -3.94
N ALA A 222 -15.47 -3.79 -3.57
CA ALA A 222 -15.32 -4.93 -4.47
C ALA A 222 -16.68 -5.44 -4.97
N ALA A 223 -17.67 -5.54 -4.09
CA ALA A 223 -19.01 -5.96 -4.46
C ALA A 223 -19.72 -4.94 -5.38
N GLU A 224 -19.59 -3.64 -5.08
CA GLU A 224 -20.23 -2.57 -5.85
C GLU A 224 -19.65 -2.43 -7.26
N VAL A 225 -18.33 -2.56 -7.40
CA VAL A 225 -17.63 -2.50 -8.70
C VAL A 225 -17.65 -3.85 -9.42
N GLY A 226 -17.99 -4.93 -8.71
CA GLY A 226 -17.98 -6.29 -9.24
C GLY A 226 -16.56 -6.80 -9.48
N LEU A 227 -15.62 -6.56 -8.54
CA LEU A 227 -14.28 -7.12 -8.62
C LEU A 227 -14.33 -8.65 -8.51
N THR A 228 -13.46 -9.28 -9.27
CA THR A 228 -13.27 -10.73 -9.32
C THR A 228 -11.85 -11.11 -8.95
N GLY A 229 -11.56 -12.39 -8.82
CA GLY A 229 -10.18 -12.83 -8.59
C GLY A 229 -9.22 -12.55 -9.75
N GLU A 230 -9.70 -12.20 -10.94
CA GLU A 230 -8.88 -11.81 -12.09
C GLU A 230 -8.42 -10.36 -11.97
N ASP A 231 -9.18 -9.54 -11.24
CA ASP A 231 -8.84 -8.14 -10.97
C ASP A 231 -7.82 -7.99 -9.82
N MET A 232 -7.53 -9.06 -9.07
CA MET A 232 -6.67 -9.01 -7.89
C MET A 232 -5.21 -9.38 -8.21
N LEU A 233 -4.27 -8.64 -7.63
CA LEU A 233 -2.85 -8.99 -7.69
C LEU A 233 -2.63 -10.39 -7.10
N ARG A 234 -1.90 -11.24 -7.82
CA ARG A 234 -1.48 -12.56 -7.37
C ARG A 234 0.02 -12.66 -7.46
N LEU A 235 0.65 -12.72 -6.31
CA LEU A 235 2.08 -12.98 -6.23
C LEU A 235 2.35 -14.48 -6.14
N PRO A 236 3.39 -14.99 -6.83
CA PRO A 236 3.84 -16.35 -6.62
C PRO A 236 4.35 -16.48 -5.17
N ARG A 237 3.94 -17.51 -4.44
CA ARG A 237 4.58 -17.82 -3.16
C ARG A 237 5.99 -18.29 -3.41
N SER A 238 6.97 -17.58 -2.88
CA SER A 238 8.31 -18.12 -2.73
C SER A 238 8.30 -19.08 -1.52
N LEU A 239 7.91 -20.33 -1.76
CA LEU A 239 8.04 -21.37 -0.74
C LEU A 239 9.54 -21.57 -0.47
N GLY A 240 9.98 -21.27 0.76
CA GLY A 240 11.33 -21.57 1.23
C GLY A 240 11.58 -23.06 1.37
#